data_52bb0028321b68589fb46df93968531f
#
_entry.id   52bb0028321b68589fb46df93968531f
#
_cell.length_a   1.000
_cell.length_b   1.000
_cell.length_c   1.000
_cell.angle_alpha   90.00
_cell.angle_beta   90.00
_cell.angle_gamma   90.00
#
_symmetry.space_group_name_H-M   'P 1'
#
loop_
_entity.id
_entity.type
_entity.pdbx_description
1 polymer ?
#
loop_
_entity_poly.entity_id
_entity_poly.type
_entity_poly.pdbx_seq_one_letter_code
_entity_poly.pdbx_strand_id
1 'polypeptide(L)'
;MPATFTLGAIPGATPGRWIDTWNDRMPHTSLDLVPLAVADQRRALVDGDVDAALVRLPIDKDGLHVIPLYDEVPVVVTSSDSHLTAADELDTADLVGEVLVVPRDDVLGIHIPGSVEPR
;
A
#
# COMPACT_ATOMS: atom_id res chain seq x y z
N MET A 1 20.29 27.06 -1.18
CA MET A 1 19.54 26.15 -2.05
C MET A 1 18.46 25.46 -1.25
N PRO A 2 17.23 25.33 -1.75
CA PRO A 2 16.23 24.56 -1.04
C PRO A 2 16.64 23.09 -1.03
N ALA A 3 16.53 22.47 0.13
CA ALA A 3 16.72 21.04 0.26
C ALA A 3 15.49 20.31 -0.29
N THR A 4 15.68 19.08 -0.76
CA THR A 4 14.62 18.21 -1.21
C THR A 4 14.64 16.90 -0.41
N PHE A 5 13.48 16.53 0.11
CA PHE A 5 13.27 15.25 0.77
C PHE A 5 12.45 14.35 -0.16
N THR A 6 12.97 13.18 -0.48
CA THR A 6 12.30 12.23 -1.38
C THR A 6 11.63 11.14 -0.57
N LEU A 7 10.31 11.07 -0.65
CA LEU A 7 9.49 10.06 0.01
C LEU A 7 8.97 9.07 -1.01
N GLY A 8 9.36 7.80 -0.87
CA GLY A 8 8.76 6.71 -1.65
C GLY A 8 7.47 6.24 -1.02
N ALA A 9 6.54 5.79 -1.84
CA ALA A 9 5.29 5.21 -1.35
C ALA A 9 4.84 4.07 -2.24
N ILE A 10 4.49 2.95 -1.62
CA ILE A 10 3.93 1.79 -2.31
C ILE A 10 2.46 2.05 -2.68
N PRO A 11 1.90 1.27 -3.63
CA PRO A 11 0.49 1.40 -3.97
C PRO A 11 -0.40 1.20 -2.75
N GLY A 12 -1.43 2.02 -2.64
CA GLY A 12 -2.37 2.00 -1.53
C GLY A 12 -1.98 2.86 -0.34
N ALA A 13 -0.73 3.28 -0.22
CA ALA A 13 -0.34 4.25 0.79
C ALA A 13 -0.83 5.64 0.39
N THR A 14 -1.43 6.37 1.33
CA THR A 14 -2.05 7.67 1.08
C THR A 14 -1.45 8.74 2.00
N PRO A 15 -0.25 9.25 1.67
CA PRO A 15 0.47 10.16 2.57
C PRO A 15 0.01 11.63 2.48
N GLY A 16 -1.11 11.94 1.83
CA GLY A 16 -1.51 13.32 1.53
C GLY A 16 -1.53 14.24 2.75
N ARG A 17 -2.09 13.81 3.89
CA ARG A 17 -2.13 14.62 5.11
C ARG A 17 -0.75 14.87 5.68
N TRP A 18 0.13 13.90 5.61
CA TRP A 18 1.51 14.05 6.08
C TRP A 18 2.29 15.01 5.20
N ILE A 19 2.05 14.96 3.88
CA ILE A 19 2.67 15.89 2.93
C ILE A 19 2.21 17.32 3.20
N ASP A 20 0.92 17.52 3.42
CA ASP A 20 0.38 18.84 3.76
C ASP A 20 0.99 19.39 5.05
N THR A 21 1.11 18.54 6.07
CA THR A 21 1.75 18.90 7.33
C THR A 21 3.23 19.23 7.13
N TRP A 22 3.92 18.46 6.30
CA TRP A 22 5.32 18.73 5.97
C TRP A 22 5.47 20.12 5.32
N ASN A 23 4.65 20.40 4.31
CA ASN A 23 4.72 21.68 3.59
C ASN A 23 4.47 22.86 4.52
N ASP A 24 3.58 22.71 5.50
CA ASP A 24 3.30 23.76 6.49
C ASP A 24 4.47 23.96 7.47
N ARG A 25 5.10 22.88 7.92
CA ARG A 25 6.14 22.93 8.94
C ARG A 25 7.54 23.11 8.39
N MET A 26 7.76 22.69 7.14
CA MET A 26 9.08 22.68 6.50
C MET A 26 9.04 23.46 5.17
N PRO A 27 8.73 24.78 5.22
CA PRO A 27 8.52 25.54 3.97
C PRO A 27 9.76 25.69 3.11
N HIS A 28 10.95 25.46 3.65
CA HIS A 28 12.22 25.57 2.93
C HIS A 28 12.76 24.23 2.43
N THR A 29 12.06 23.14 2.71
CA THR A 29 12.43 21.80 2.24
C THR A 29 11.27 21.23 1.45
N SER A 30 11.45 21.08 0.15
CA SER A 30 10.40 20.46 -0.68
C SER A 30 10.35 18.96 -0.44
N LEU A 31 9.15 18.39 -0.57
CA LEU A 31 8.95 16.94 -0.50
C LEU A 31 8.52 16.44 -1.87
N ASP A 32 9.32 15.53 -2.43
CA ASP A 32 9.01 14.85 -3.67
C ASP A 32 8.47 13.45 -3.35
N LEU A 33 7.28 13.13 -3.86
CA LEU A 33 6.68 11.82 -3.72
C LEU A 33 7.01 10.95 -4.92
N VAL A 34 7.58 9.78 -4.67
CA VAL A 34 7.97 8.82 -5.70
C VAL A 34 7.19 7.52 -5.49
N PRO A 35 6.42 7.06 -6.49
CA PRO A 35 5.76 5.77 -6.38
C PRO A 35 6.78 4.63 -6.43
N LEU A 36 6.57 3.61 -5.57
CA LEU A 36 7.41 2.42 -5.50
C LEU A 36 6.57 1.16 -5.65
N ALA A 37 7.08 0.19 -6.39
CA ALA A 37 6.56 -1.17 -6.30
C ALA A 37 7.03 -1.81 -5.00
N VAL A 38 6.19 -2.68 -4.40
CA VAL A 38 6.54 -3.37 -3.15
C VAL A 38 7.85 -4.16 -3.32
N ALA A 39 8.05 -4.79 -4.48
CA ALA A 39 9.27 -5.55 -4.77
C ALA A 39 10.55 -4.69 -4.74
N ASP A 40 10.44 -3.39 -4.96
CA ASP A 40 11.57 -2.46 -5.04
C ASP A 40 11.76 -1.63 -3.77
N GLN A 41 10.90 -1.79 -2.76
CA GLN A 41 10.89 -0.88 -1.60
C GLN A 41 12.20 -0.89 -0.82
N ARG A 42 12.79 -2.06 -0.58
CA ARG A 42 14.05 -2.14 0.15
C ARG A 42 15.22 -1.61 -0.66
N ARG A 43 15.28 -1.98 -1.92
CA ARG A 43 16.35 -1.56 -2.83
C ARG A 43 16.42 -0.03 -2.95
N ALA A 44 15.27 0.62 -3.13
CA ALA A 44 15.21 2.08 -3.24
C ALA A 44 15.76 2.79 -1.99
N LEU A 45 15.49 2.23 -0.80
CA LEU A 45 16.00 2.76 0.47
C LEU A 45 17.49 2.53 0.62
N VAL A 46 17.95 1.31 0.36
CA VAL A 46 19.38 0.93 0.50
C VAL A 46 20.24 1.68 -0.49
N ASP A 47 19.77 1.84 -1.73
CA ASP A 47 20.49 2.55 -2.79
C ASP A 47 20.43 4.08 -2.65
N GLY A 48 19.61 4.58 -1.75
CA GLY A 48 19.47 6.03 -1.55
C GLY A 48 18.64 6.73 -2.60
N ASP A 49 17.83 5.98 -3.38
CA ASP A 49 16.93 6.57 -4.38
C ASP A 49 15.82 7.37 -3.71
N VAL A 50 15.46 7.01 -2.48
CA VAL A 50 14.55 7.74 -1.61
C VAL A 50 15.18 7.93 -0.24
N ASP A 51 14.81 9.01 0.45
CA ASP A 51 15.29 9.30 1.81
C ASP A 51 14.51 8.51 2.85
N ALA A 52 13.24 8.30 2.60
CA ALA A 52 12.35 7.48 3.41
C ALA A 52 11.28 6.88 2.50
N ALA A 53 10.58 5.87 2.99
CA ALA A 53 9.49 5.26 2.23
C ALA A 53 8.40 4.74 3.14
N LEU A 54 7.16 4.85 2.67
CA LEU A 54 6.03 4.12 3.22
C LEU A 54 6.03 2.74 2.58
N VAL A 55 6.24 1.71 3.40
CA VAL A 55 6.46 0.35 2.91
C VAL A 55 5.46 -0.61 3.53
N ARG A 56 5.34 -1.77 2.92
CA ARG A 56 4.55 -2.88 3.45
C ARG A 56 5.48 -3.88 4.13
N LEU A 57 5.14 -4.26 5.36
CA LEU A 57 5.84 -5.33 6.05
C LEU A 57 5.35 -6.70 5.56
N PRO A 58 6.18 -7.72 5.58
CA PRO A 58 7.55 -7.72 6.10
C PRO A 58 8.56 -7.09 5.15
N ILE A 59 9.63 -6.57 5.71
CA ILE A 59 10.80 -6.07 4.97
C ILE A 59 12.06 -6.49 5.74
N ASP A 60 13.13 -6.82 5.03
CA ASP A 60 14.42 -7.06 5.66
C ASP A 60 14.90 -5.73 6.28
N LYS A 61 15.09 -5.73 7.60
CA LYS A 61 15.40 -4.53 8.38
C LYS A 61 16.89 -4.20 8.42
N ASP A 62 17.74 -5.05 7.86
CA ASP A 62 19.19 -4.84 7.92
C ASP A 62 19.56 -3.51 7.24
N GLY A 63 20.24 -2.65 8.01
CA GLY A 63 20.59 -1.32 7.53
C GLY A 63 19.46 -0.30 7.50
N LEU A 64 18.27 -0.65 7.97
CA LEU A 64 17.10 0.22 7.96
C LEU A 64 16.54 0.44 9.36
N HIS A 65 15.96 1.62 9.57
CA HIS A 65 15.16 1.92 10.75
C HIS A 65 13.68 1.82 10.39
N VAL A 66 12.94 0.94 11.04
CA VAL A 66 11.53 0.65 10.72
C VAL A 66 10.65 1.11 11.86
N ILE A 67 9.66 1.94 11.54
CA ILE A 67 8.68 2.46 12.48
C ILE A 67 7.30 1.96 12.04
N PRO A 68 6.63 1.09 12.81
CA PRO A 68 5.26 0.70 12.50
C PRO A 68 4.31 1.90 12.58
N LEU A 69 3.44 2.07 11.61
CA LEU A 69 2.48 3.17 11.55
C LEU A 69 1.05 2.71 11.82
N TYR A 70 0.56 1.75 11.04
CA TYR A 70 -0.81 1.26 11.16
C TYR A 70 -0.94 -0.08 10.42
N ASP A 71 -2.03 -0.78 10.72
CA ASP A 71 -2.44 -1.98 9.99
C ASP A 71 -3.51 -1.62 8.97
N GLU A 72 -3.44 -2.25 7.81
CA GLU A 72 -4.46 -2.12 6.77
C GLU A 72 -5.47 -3.25 6.88
N VAL A 73 -6.73 -2.93 6.56
CA VAL A 73 -7.79 -3.91 6.47
C VAL A 73 -8.06 -4.19 4.99
N PRO A 74 -7.94 -5.44 4.53
CA PRO A 74 -8.28 -5.77 3.16
C PRO A 74 -9.78 -5.60 2.92
N VAL A 75 -10.13 -5.15 1.72
CA VAL A 75 -11.51 -4.93 1.34
C VAL A 75 -11.81 -5.64 0.03
N VAL A 76 -13.08 -5.97 -0.17
CA VAL A 76 -13.59 -6.49 -1.43
C VAL A 76 -14.33 -5.36 -2.14
N VAL A 77 -14.00 -5.15 -3.40
CA VAL A 77 -14.70 -4.19 -4.25
C VAL A 77 -15.62 -4.97 -5.19
N THR A 78 -16.89 -4.63 -5.16
CA THR A 78 -17.90 -5.31 -5.98
C THR A 78 -18.75 -4.29 -6.75
N SER A 79 -19.50 -4.79 -7.73
CA SER A 79 -20.60 -4.02 -8.32
C SER A 79 -21.64 -3.69 -7.25
N SER A 80 -22.25 -2.52 -7.34
CA SER A 80 -23.35 -2.11 -6.46
C SER A 80 -24.57 -3.05 -6.55
N ASP A 81 -24.68 -3.82 -7.63
CA ASP A 81 -25.76 -4.78 -7.85
C ASP A 81 -25.46 -6.18 -7.28
N SER A 82 -24.25 -6.38 -6.74
CA SER A 82 -23.87 -7.66 -6.15
C SER A 82 -24.67 -7.94 -4.87
N HIS A 83 -25.04 -9.22 -4.66
CA HIS A 83 -25.66 -9.66 -3.40
C HIS A 83 -24.72 -9.47 -2.20
N LEU A 84 -23.40 -9.37 -2.42
CA LEU A 84 -22.42 -9.12 -1.36
C LEU A 84 -22.63 -7.76 -0.69
N THR A 85 -23.31 -6.82 -1.36
CA THR A 85 -23.59 -5.50 -0.79
C THR A 85 -24.59 -5.53 0.38
N ALA A 86 -25.27 -6.66 0.61
CA ALA A 86 -26.19 -6.82 1.71
C ALA A 86 -25.51 -6.90 3.09
N ALA A 87 -24.19 -7.07 3.13
CA ALA A 87 -23.42 -7.19 4.36
C ALA A 87 -22.43 -6.03 4.48
N ASP A 88 -22.21 -5.57 5.72
CA ASP A 88 -21.19 -4.54 6.01
C ASP A 88 -19.79 -5.14 6.07
N GLU A 89 -19.68 -6.40 6.46
CA GLU A 89 -18.43 -7.16 6.54
C GLU A 89 -18.64 -8.52 5.88
N LEU A 90 -17.54 -9.04 5.30
CA LEU A 90 -17.52 -10.35 4.66
C LEU A 90 -16.41 -11.20 5.24
N ASP A 91 -16.68 -12.49 5.44
CA ASP A 91 -15.65 -13.50 5.65
C ASP A 91 -15.22 -14.08 4.31
N THR A 92 -14.04 -14.71 4.27
CA THR A 92 -13.58 -15.36 3.04
C THR A 92 -14.55 -16.42 2.55
N ALA A 93 -15.31 -17.07 3.47
CA ALA A 93 -16.33 -18.05 3.12
C ALA A 93 -17.48 -17.44 2.29
N ASP A 94 -17.76 -16.17 2.45
CA ASP A 94 -18.80 -15.47 1.70
C ASP A 94 -18.46 -15.30 0.22
N LEU A 95 -17.19 -15.49 -0.14
CA LEU A 95 -16.68 -15.33 -1.50
C LEU A 95 -16.61 -16.66 -2.28
N VAL A 96 -17.04 -17.75 -1.66
CA VAL A 96 -17.09 -19.07 -2.34
C VAL A 96 -17.98 -18.98 -3.57
N GLY A 97 -17.45 -19.42 -4.70
CA GLY A 97 -18.16 -19.36 -5.98
C GLY A 97 -18.06 -18.03 -6.71
N GLU A 98 -17.57 -16.98 -6.06
CA GLU A 98 -17.38 -15.69 -6.71
C GLU A 98 -16.13 -15.67 -7.58
N VAL A 99 -16.18 -14.93 -8.69
CA VAL A 99 -15.01 -14.69 -9.53
C VAL A 99 -14.16 -13.62 -8.87
N LEU A 100 -12.93 -14.00 -8.49
CA LEU A 100 -12.01 -13.10 -7.82
C LEU A 100 -11.00 -12.54 -8.82
N VAL A 101 -11.00 -11.22 -8.98
CA VAL A 101 -10.03 -10.51 -9.81
C VAL A 101 -8.94 -9.95 -8.91
N VAL A 102 -7.71 -10.35 -9.15
CA VAL A 102 -6.56 -9.83 -8.41
C VAL A 102 -5.57 -9.20 -9.39
N PRO A 103 -4.85 -8.14 -8.97
CA PRO A 103 -3.78 -7.60 -9.79
C PRO A 103 -2.63 -8.59 -9.94
N ARG A 104 -1.84 -8.46 -11.02
CA ARG A 104 -0.69 -9.34 -11.26
C ARG A 104 0.35 -9.28 -10.14
N ASP A 105 0.50 -8.11 -9.55
CA ASP A 105 1.39 -7.84 -8.42
C ASP A 105 0.62 -7.81 -7.10
N ASP A 106 -0.26 -8.79 -6.90
CA ASP A 106 -1.06 -8.90 -5.68
C ASP A 106 -0.16 -8.90 -4.45
N VAL A 107 -0.32 -7.87 -3.62
CA VAL A 107 0.50 -7.68 -2.41
C VAL A 107 -0.14 -8.29 -1.17
N LEU A 108 -1.42 -8.65 -1.23
CA LEU A 108 -2.12 -9.24 -0.08
C LEU A 108 -1.75 -10.69 0.13
N GLY A 109 -1.54 -11.44 -0.96
CA GLY A 109 -1.22 -12.86 -0.88
C GLY A 109 -2.31 -13.70 -0.23
N ILE A 110 -3.55 -13.23 -0.23
CA ILE A 110 -4.66 -13.91 0.42
C ILE A 110 -5.24 -14.95 -0.54
N HIS A 111 -5.29 -16.20 -0.10
CA HIS A 111 -6.00 -17.25 -0.79
C HIS A 111 -7.43 -17.31 -0.28
N ILE A 112 -8.40 -17.26 -1.20
CA ILE A 112 -9.82 -17.35 -0.86
C ILE A 112 -10.34 -18.69 -1.35
N PRO A 113 -10.57 -19.67 -0.43
CA PRO A 113 -11.04 -21.00 -0.80
C PRO A 113 -12.38 -20.94 -1.53
N GLY A 114 -12.51 -21.71 -2.61
CA GLY A 114 -13.77 -21.81 -3.37
C GLY A 114 -14.08 -20.62 -4.27
N SER A 115 -13.21 -19.62 -4.34
CA SER A 115 -13.34 -18.55 -5.33
C SER A 115 -12.99 -19.07 -6.72
N VAL A 116 -13.55 -18.41 -7.74
CA VAL A 116 -13.35 -18.77 -9.15
C VAL A 116 -12.37 -17.79 -9.77
N GLU A 117 -11.35 -18.33 -10.47
CA GLU A 117 -10.41 -17.49 -11.21
C GLU A 117 -11.08 -16.90 -12.46
N PRO A 118 -10.77 -15.65 -12.81
CA PRO A 118 -11.25 -15.07 -14.06
C PRO A 118 -10.61 -15.78 -15.25
N ARG A 119 -11.38 -15.91 -16.31
CA ARG A 119 -10.92 -16.53 -17.55
C ARG A 119 -10.18 -15.52 -18.43
#